data_b729f600f74ddd6a050c73c569225f13
#
_entry.id   b729f600f74ddd6a050c73c569225f13
#
_cell.length_a   1.000
_cell.length_b   1.000
_cell.length_c   1.000
_cell.angle_alpha   90.00
_cell.angle_beta   90.00
_cell.angle_gamma   90.00
#
_symmetry.space_group_name_H-M   'P 1'
#
loop_
_entity.id
_entity.type
_entity.pdbx_description
1 polymer ?
#
loop_
_entity_poly.entity_id
_entity_poly.type
_entity_poly.pdbx_seq_one_letter_code
_entity_poly.pdbx_strand_id
1 'polypeptide(L)'
;PGCHMHYVLHSYEAGRFQNIDIDDSIRRFVYREVIYKKEGDTVEVFDGAGKALGILFLHFDTPEEMEHFCKNHNSLINIVLQK
;
A
#
# COMPACT_ATOMS: atom_id res chain seq x y z
N PRO A 1 -22.79 8.24 -0.60
CA PRO A 1 -21.79 7.56 0.19
C PRO A 1 -21.01 6.54 -0.65
N GLY A 2 -19.73 6.55 -0.51
CA GLY A 2 -18.85 5.62 -1.21
C GLY A 2 -18.34 4.54 -0.27
N CYS A 3 -17.36 3.80 -0.74
CA CYS A 3 -16.73 2.73 0.02
C CYS A 3 -15.38 3.18 0.53
N HIS A 4 -15.16 3.11 1.82
CA HIS A 4 -13.89 3.49 2.44
C HIS A 4 -13.10 2.24 2.81
N MET A 5 -11.77 2.32 2.68
CA MET A 5 -10.89 1.21 2.99
C MET A 5 -9.58 1.70 3.57
N HIS A 6 -9.05 0.94 4.52
CA HIS A 6 -7.69 1.14 5.04
C HIS A 6 -6.85 -0.02 4.53
N TYR A 7 -5.80 0.29 3.79
CA TYR A 7 -4.91 -0.73 3.25
C TYR A 7 -3.57 -0.67 3.96
N VAL A 8 -3.21 -1.76 4.64
CA VAL A 8 -1.94 -1.84 5.37
C VAL A 8 -0.83 -2.17 4.38
N LEU A 9 0.16 -1.28 4.30
CA LEU A 9 1.29 -1.47 3.41
C LEU A 9 2.24 -2.53 3.99
N HIS A 10 2.68 -3.44 3.12
CA HIS A 10 3.51 -4.56 3.54
C HIS A 10 4.43 -4.99 2.40
N SER A 11 5.49 -5.71 2.73
CA SER A 11 6.42 -6.25 1.74
C SER A 11 6.61 -7.73 1.97
N TYR A 12 6.68 -8.49 0.89
CA TYR A 12 7.01 -9.92 0.95
C TYR A 12 8.51 -10.17 0.81
N GLU A 13 9.29 -9.08 0.69
CA GLU A 13 10.75 -9.17 0.58
C GLU A 13 11.39 -8.28 1.63
N ALA A 14 12.54 -8.70 2.12
CA ALA A 14 13.34 -7.90 3.05
C ALA A 14 14.32 -7.04 2.27
N GLY A 15 14.71 -5.91 2.83
CA GLY A 15 15.67 -5.02 2.20
C GLY A 15 15.64 -3.65 2.84
N ARG A 16 16.03 -2.63 2.07
CA ARG A 16 15.99 -1.25 2.51
C ARG A 16 14.94 -0.49 1.72
N PHE A 17 14.16 0.30 2.42
CA PHE A 17 13.05 1.04 1.83
C PHE A 17 13.54 2.11 0.86
N GLN A 18 12.97 2.15 -0.33
CA GLN A 18 13.22 3.21 -1.31
C GLN A 18 11.99 4.12 -1.41
N ASN A 19 10.88 3.55 -1.86
CA ASN A 19 9.61 4.29 -1.93
C ASN A 19 8.46 3.31 -2.14
N ILE A 20 7.25 3.86 -2.27
CA ILE A 20 6.05 3.09 -2.58
C ILE A 20 5.55 3.54 -3.94
N ASP A 21 5.34 2.58 -4.83
CA ASP A 21 4.82 2.85 -6.16
C ASP A 21 3.35 2.48 -6.20
N ILE A 22 2.50 3.48 -6.42
CA ILE A 22 1.05 3.31 -6.49
C ILE A 22 0.61 3.51 -7.93
N ASP A 23 -0.09 2.53 -8.49
CA ASP A 23 -0.56 2.60 -9.87
C ASP A 23 -1.51 3.80 -10.03
N ASP A 24 -1.38 4.52 -11.15
CA ASP A 24 -2.17 5.72 -11.40
C ASP A 24 -3.66 5.43 -11.43
N SER A 25 -4.05 4.21 -11.80
CA SER A 25 -5.47 3.86 -11.89
C SER A 25 -6.20 3.92 -10.55
N ILE A 26 -5.46 3.79 -9.44
CA ILE A 26 -6.07 3.83 -8.10
C ILE A 26 -5.62 5.04 -7.28
N ARG A 27 -4.63 5.79 -7.74
CA ARG A 27 -4.09 6.91 -6.97
C ARG A 27 -5.18 7.95 -6.65
N ARG A 28 -6.13 8.14 -7.54
CA ARG A 28 -7.23 9.09 -7.33
C ARG A 28 -8.15 8.71 -6.16
N PHE A 29 -8.12 7.43 -5.76
CA PHE A 29 -8.94 6.97 -4.64
C PHE A 29 -8.23 7.15 -3.30
N VAL A 30 -6.90 7.36 -3.31
CA VAL A 30 -6.11 7.53 -2.10
C VAL A 30 -6.24 8.98 -1.63
N TYR A 31 -6.86 9.18 -0.48
CA TYR A 31 -7.02 10.53 0.05
C TYR A 31 -6.07 10.82 1.21
N ARG A 32 -5.37 9.79 1.72
CA ARG A 32 -4.40 9.98 2.80
C ARG A 32 -3.39 8.84 2.78
N GLU A 33 -2.13 9.19 3.02
CA GLU A 33 -1.05 8.21 3.15
C GLU A 33 -0.35 8.44 4.49
N VAL A 34 -0.14 7.35 5.24
CA VAL A 34 0.67 7.40 6.45
C VAL A 34 1.78 6.37 6.26
N ILE A 35 3.01 6.85 6.08
CA ILE A 35 4.16 5.99 5.79
C ILE A 35 5.07 6.00 7.02
N TYR A 36 5.35 4.81 7.56
CA TYR A 36 6.19 4.66 8.76
C TYR A 36 7.67 4.61 8.44
N LYS A 37 8.03 4.29 7.19
CA LYS A 37 9.42 4.10 6.78
C LYS A 37 9.94 5.29 6.00
N LYS A 38 11.25 5.52 6.09
CA LYS A 38 11.95 6.53 5.31
C LYS A 38 12.94 5.81 4.40
N GLU A 39 13.40 6.50 3.37
CA GLU A 39 14.41 5.95 2.47
C GLU A 39 15.61 5.45 3.28
N GLY A 40 16.00 4.21 3.03
CA GLY A 40 17.12 3.58 3.73
C GLY A 40 16.75 2.79 4.96
N ASP A 41 15.51 2.90 5.45
CA ASP A 41 15.06 2.13 6.62
C ASP A 41 14.99 0.65 6.29
N THR A 42 15.21 -0.19 7.29
CA THR A 42 15.13 -1.64 7.11
C THR A 42 13.69 -2.08 6.93
N VAL A 43 13.45 -2.90 5.92
CA VAL A 43 12.16 -3.51 5.63
C VAL A 43 12.27 -4.99 5.89
N GLU A 44 11.33 -5.53 6.67
CA GLU A 44 11.28 -6.96 6.97
C GLU A 44 10.13 -7.61 6.21
N VAL A 45 10.23 -8.91 5.99
CA VAL A 45 9.15 -9.67 5.36
C VAL A 45 7.92 -9.62 6.25
N PHE A 46 6.77 -9.30 5.62
CA PHE A 46 5.52 -9.19 6.37
C PHE A 46 5.05 -10.58 6.80
N ASP A 47 4.96 -10.81 8.11
CA ASP A 47 4.52 -12.07 8.66
C ASP A 47 3.50 -11.88 9.79
N GLY A 48 2.97 -10.66 9.93
CA GLY A 48 1.97 -10.37 10.93
C GLY A 48 2.08 -8.95 11.45
N ALA A 49 1.44 -8.71 12.59
CA ALA A 49 1.41 -7.40 13.21
C ALA A 49 2.83 -6.91 13.52
N GLY A 50 3.08 -5.64 13.32
CA GLY A 50 4.37 -5.04 13.62
C GLY A 50 5.29 -4.92 12.43
N LYS A 51 4.94 -5.52 11.30
CA LYS A 51 5.75 -5.44 10.09
C LYS A 51 5.14 -4.49 9.06
N ALA A 52 4.10 -3.75 9.41
CA ALA A 52 3.46 -2.82 8.50
C ALA A 52 4.39 -1.64 8.18
N LEU A 53 4.36 -1.22 6.92
CA LEU A 53 5.18 -0.10 6.44
C LEU A 53 4.41 1.22 6.47
N GLY A 54 3.10 1.14 6.59
CA GLY A 54 2.25 2.31 6.60
C GLY A 54 0.81 1.91 6.30
N ILE A 55 -0.04 2.90 6.12
CA ILE A 55 -1.45 2.69 5.82
C ILE A 55 -1.87 3.67 4.73
N LEU A 56 -2.61 3.17 3.74
CA LEU A 56 -3.28 3.99 2.75
C LEU A 56 -4.75 4.07 3.10
N PHE A 57 -5.33 5.26 3.00
CA PHE A 57 -6.75 5.48 3.19
C PHE A 57 -7.36 5.74 1.83
N LEU A 58 -8.29 4.87 1.42
CA LEU A 58 -8.90 4.94 0.10
C LEU A 58 -10.40 5.14 0.20
N HIS A 59 -10.93 5.86 -0.78
CA HIS A 59 -12.36 6.06 -0.92
C HIS A 59 -12.77 5.72 -2.35
N PHE A 60 -13.54 4.67 -2.51
CA PHE A 60 -14.03 4.23 -3.82
C PHE A 60 -15.47 4.72 -4.02
N ASP A 61 -15.83 4.99 -5.26
CA ASP A 61 -17.18 5.45 -5.58
C ASP A 61 -18.17 4.29 -5.63
N THR A 62 -17.71 3.09 -5.98
CA THR A 62 -18.57 1.92 -6.11
C THR A 62 -17.92 0.70 -5.45
N PRO A 63 -18.75 -0.30 -5.01
CA PRO A 63 -18.20 -1.55 -4.49
C PRO A 63 -17.38 -2.32 -5.52
N GLU A 64 -17.72 -2.19 -6.81
CA GLU A 64 -17.00 -2.86 -7.89
C GLU A 64 -15.55 -2.37 -7.97
N GLU A 65 -15.34 -1.06 -7.79
CA GLU A 65 -13.99 -0.50 -7.79
C GLU A 65 -13.19 -1.01 -6.60
N MET A 66 -13.82 -1.09 -5.44
CA MET A 66 -13.16 -1.64 -4.25
C MET A 66 -12.79 -3.09 -4.46
N GLU A 67 -13.69 -3.88 -5.03
CA GLU A 67 -13.44 -5.30 -5.30
C GLU A 67 -12.28 -5.48 -6.28
N HIS A 68 -12.24 -4.66 -7.33
CA HIS A 68 -11.13 -4.68 -8.28
C HIS A 68 -9.79 -4.43 -7.58
N PHE A 69 -9.76 -3.45 -6.70
CA PHE A 69 -8.56 -3.16 -5.93
C PHE A 69 -8.15 -4.35 -5.05
N CYS A 70 -9.12 -4.94 -4.34
CA CYS A 70 -8.83 -6.07 -3.45
C CYS A 70 -8.26 -7.27 -4.20
N LYS A 71 -8.72 -7.50 -5.42
CA LYS A 71 -8.24 -8.61 -6.24
C LYS A 71 -6.87 -8.36 -6.84
N ASN A 72 -6.50 -7.09 -7.06
CA ASN A 72 -5.30 -6.74 -7.81
C ASN A 72 -4.28 -5.93 -7.01
N HIS A 73 -4.46 -5.81 -5.69
CA HIS A 73 -3.63 -4.91 -4.88
C HIS A 73 -2.13 -5.19 -5.00
N ASN A 74 -1.73 -6.45 -5.16
CA ASN A 74 -0.31 -6.80 -5.27
C ASN A 74 0.34 -6.26 -6.54
N SER A 75 -0.44 -6.01 -7.60
CA SER A 75 0.08 -5.42 -8.83
C SER A 75 -0.14 -3.91 -8.87
N LEU A 76 -1.06 -3.39 -8.06
CA LEU A 76 -1.38 -1.96 -8.04
C LEU A 76 -0.53 -1.18 -7.06
N ILE A 77 -0.05 -1.83 -6.01
CA ILE A 77 0.78 -1.18 -5.00
C ILE A 77 2.04 -2.01 -4.83
N ASN A 78 3.19 -1.37 -5.05
CA ASN A 78 4.49 -2.03 -4.97
C ASN A 78 5.40 -1.31 -4.01
N ILE A 79 6.07 -2.08 -3.16
CA ILE A 79 7.08 -1.55 -2.27
C ILE A 79 8.41 -1.65 -3.00
N VAL A 80 9.03 -0.50 -3.25
CA VAL A 80 10.31 -0.46 -3.97
C VAL A 80 11.44 -0.45 -2.95
N LEU A 81 12.32 -1.42 -3.07
CA LEU A 81 13.46 -1.58 -2.18
C LEU A 81 14.75 -1.15 -2.88
N GLN A 82 15.70 -0.65 -2.10
CA GLN A 82 17.03 -0.29 -2.61
C GLN A 82 17.80 -1.56 -2.98
N LYS A 83 18.53 -1.47 -4.06
CA LYS A 83 19.36 -2.57 -4.52
C LYS A 83 20.79 -2.40 -4.04
#